data_82ca95a08647f1ff722b7340e539359a
#
_entry.id   82ca95a08647f1ff722b7340e539359a
#
_cell.length_a   1.000
_cell.length_b   1.000
_cell.length_c   1.000
_cell.angle_alpha   90.00
_cell.angle_beta   90.00
_cell.angle_gamma   90.00
#
_symmetry.space_group_name_H-M   'P 1'
#
loop_
_entity.id
_entity.type
_entity.pdbx_description
1 polymer ?
#
loop_
_entity_poly.entity_id
_entity_poly.type
_entity_poly.pdbx_seq_one_letter_code
_entity_poly.pdbx_strand_id
1 'polypeptide(L)'
;MPVAGSQLSAAKRPKWHYITVGWQIIGVSDAARAKEMTTVRWVVYFLGTVLFLLLIAGLVLIVYLLVREVRLNERQSNFVSAVTHELKTPVASLKLYLDTLQMRALPESRREDFYRTMREDLDRLNTTINNVLNAAMYTDRPVVDPQPVDLARLVRRAVDLTRTRHQLPRESFAYAGPESLRLRGDAQALETAVLNLLDNAVKYSKEKVEVEVEVGADGDGQAHLRVRDHGIGMSRAHLRFIFNRFYRIGAEVRRSHTGTGLGLFIVKSVVKGHKGTVAAESAGPDRGSTFTVTLPGVIEPASEAGAPEEVAG
;
A
#
# COMPACT_ATOMS: atom_id res chain seq x y z
N MET A 1 9.44 60.25 -85.21
CA MET A 1 10.04 59.37 -84.25
C MET A 1 9.70 59.90 -82.87
N PRO A 2 8.84 59.19 -82.04
CA PRO A 2 8.47 59.65 -80.74
C PRO A 2 9.45 59.08 -79.67
N VAL A 3 9.84 59.93 -78.73
CA VAL A 3 10.68 59.64 -77.57
C VAL A 3 9.88 58.94 -76.51
N ALA A 4 10.41 57.87 -75.99
CA ALA A 4 9.83 57.05 -74.88
C ALA A 4 9.67 57.85 -73.57
N GLY A 5 8.44 57.93 -73.13
CA GLY A 5 8.15 58.46 -71.75
C GLY A 5 8.47 57.43 -70.63
N SER A 6 9.40 57.79 -69.77
CA SER A 6 9.69 57.03 -68.58
C SER A 6 8.52 57.15 -67.57
N GLN A 7 7.83 56.02 -67.29
CA GLN A 7 6.90 55.93 -66.19
C GLN A 7 7.69 55.85 -64.89
N LEU A 8 7.76 56.95 -64.17
CA LEU A 8 8.15 56.94 -62.76
C LEU A 8 7.08 56.34 -61.91
N SER A 9 7.34 55.15 -61.36
CA SER A 9 6.51 54.46 -60.35
C SER A 9 6.25 55.41 -59.18
N ALA A 10 4.96 55.73 -58.97
CA ALA A 10 4.52 56.50 -57.79
C ALA A 10 4.74 55.65 -56.53
N ALA A 11 5.90 55.87 -55.89
CA ALA A 11 6.15 55.36 -54.56
C ALA A 11 5.03 55.87 -53.59
N LYS A 12 4.26 54.96 -53.04
CA LYS A 12 3.25 55.26 -52.01
C LYS A 12 3.94 55.98 -50.86
N ARG A 13 3.77 57.30 -50.78
CA ARG A 13 4.24 58.09 -49.60
C ARG A 13 3.55 57.60 -48.36
N PRO A 14 4.24 57.34 -47.25
CA PRO A 14 3.60 56.94 -46.00
C PRO A 14 2.66 58.05 -45.51
N LYS A 15 1.44 57.66 -45.14
CA LYS A 15 0.50 58.60 -44.49
C LYS A 15 0.94 58.83 -43.05
N TRP A 16 1.30 60.08 -42.75
CA TRP A 16 1.65 60.55 -41.41
C TRP A 16 0.45 61.10 -40.70
N HIS A 17 0.13 60.57 -39.53
CA HIS A 17 -0.80 61.15 -38.58
C HIS A 17 -0.02 61.87 -37.47
N TYR A 18 -0.38 63.12 -37.22
CA TYR A 18 0.27 63.93 -36.19
C TYR A 18 -0.56 63.89 -34.90
N ILE A 19 0.07 63.50 -33.82
CA ILE A 19 -0.50 63.52 -32.47
C ILE A 19 0.09 64.70 -31.75
N THR A 20 -0.72 65.69 -31.34
CA THR A 20 -0.29 66.81 -30.52
C THR A 20 -0.30 66.42 -29.06
N VAL A 21 0.85 66.36 -28.45
CA VAL A 21 1.03 66.18 -27.01
C VAL A 21 1.71 67.43 -26.48
N GLY A 22 0.93 68.34 -25.86
CA GLY A 22 1.42 69.65 -25.46
C GLY A 22 1.84 70.49 -26.68
N TRP A 23 2.99 71.13 -26.63
CA TRP A 23 3.52 72.01 -27.69
C TRP A 23 4.42 71.26 -28.72
N GLN A 24 4.54 69.97 -28.66
CA GLN A 24 5.32 69.21 -29.65
C GLN A 24 4.42 68.36 -30.52
N ILE A 25 4.60 68.54 -31.85
CA ILE A 25 3.96 67.68 -32.87
C ILE A 25 4.85 66.48 -33.11
N ILE A 26 4.44 65.34 -32.64
CA ILE A 26 5.13 64.07 -32.93
C ILE A 26 4.46 63.33 -34.08
N GLY A 27 5.14 63.29 -35.20
CA GLY A 27 4.68 62.54 -36.37
C GLY A 27 5.00 61.04 -36.22
N VAL A 28 3.98 60.20 -36.11
CA VAL A 28 4.13 58.73 -36.10
C VAL A 28 3.62 58.16 -37.42
N SER A 29 4.45 57.39 -38.12
CA SER A 29 4.02 56.77 -39.39
C SER A 29 2.97 55.68 -39.16
N ASP A 30 2.04 55.51 -40.07
CA ASP A 30 0.98 54.44 -40.03
C ASP A 30 1.64 53.07 -39.91
N ALA A 31 2.81 52.85 -40.46
CA ALA A 31 3.56 51.61 -40.34
C ALA A 31 4.08 51.32 -38.93
N ALA A 32 4.46 52.36 -38.17
CA ALA A 32 4.91 52.21 -36.78
C ALA A 32 3.71 51.88 -35.85
N ARG A 33 2.55 52.55 -36.04
CA ARG A 33 1.32 52.19 -35.33
C ARG A 33 0.81 50.81 -35.64
N ALA A 34 0.87 50.37 -36.90
CA ALA A 34 0.47 49.01 -37.28
C ALA A 34 1.38 47.96 -36.61
N LYS A 35 2.67 48.23 -36.49
CA LYS A 35 3.63 47.34 -35.81
C LYS A 35 3.39 47.27 -34.31
N GLU A 36 3.14 48.38 -33.64
CA GLU A 36 2.79 48.42 -32.21
C GLU A 36 1.47 47.66 -31.95
N MET A 37 0.42 47.91 -32.77
CA MET A 37 -0.86 47.20 -32.60
C MET A 37 -0.73 45.68 -32.84
N THR A 38 0.13 45.22 -33.74
CA THR A 38 0.36 43.78 -33.91
C THR A 38 1.07 43.17 -32.70
N THR A 39 2.08 43.88 -32.14
CA THR A 39 2.79 43.42 -30.92
C THR A 39 1.84 43.29 -29.74
N VAL A 40 1.03 44.32 -29.49
CA VAL A 40 0.02 44.30 -28.42
C VAL A 40 -0.96 43.14 -28.59
N ARG A 41 -1.42 42.87 -29.83
CA ARG A 41 -2.33 41.73 -30.10
C ARG A 41 -1.67 40.39 -29.78
N TRP A 42 -0.41 40.18 -30.15
CA TRP A 42 0.33 38.96 -29.83
C TRP A 42 0.52 38.78 -28.32
N VAL A 43 0.84 39.86 -27.58
CA VAL A 43 0.95 39.82 -26.11
C VAL A 43 -0.40 39.45 -25.46
N VAL A 44 -1.50 40.05 -25.95
CA VAL A 44 -2.85 39.75 -25.43
C VAL A 44 -3.22 38.28 -25.70
N TYR A 45 -2.94 37.77 -26.91
CA TYR A 45 -3.20 36.35 -27.23
C TYR A 45 -2.34 35.43 -26.39
N PHE A 46 -1.05 35.75 -26.19
CA PHE A 46 -0.17 34.97 -25.35
C PHE A 46 -0.64 34.94 -23.90
N LEU A 47 -0.95 36.09 -23.31
CA LEU A 47 -1.49 36.16 -21.95
C LEU A 47 -2.82 35.40 -21.82
N GLY A 48 -3.71 35.57 -22.78
CA GLY A 48 -4.99 34.84 -22.84
C GLY A 48 -4.81 33.33 -22.89
N THR A 49 -3.87 32.87 -23.72
CA THR A 49 -3.55 31.44 -23.84
C THR A 49 -2.95 30.90 -22.53
N VAL A 50 -2.01 31.62 -21.93
CA VAL A 50 -1.42 31.23 -20.63
C VAL A 50 -2.50 31.18 -19.54
N LEU A 51 -3.37 32.20 -19.44
CA LEU A 51 -4.46 32.20 -18.48
C LEU A 51 -5.42 31.04 -18.70
N PHE A 52 -5.77 30.76 -19.96
CA PHE A 52 -6.64 29.62 -20.31
C PHE A 52 -6.04 28.27 -19.91
N LEU A 53 -4.73 28.08 -20.16
CA LEU A 53 -4.01 26.87 -19.74
C LEU A 53 -3.94 26.73 -18.21
N LEU A 54 -3.75 27.83 -17.49
CA LEU A 54 -3.79 27.82 -16.02
C LEU A 54 -5.16 27.47 -15.48
N LEU A 55 -6.26 27.98 -16.09
CA LEU A 55 -7.63 27.61 -15.73
C LEU A 55 -7.91 26.12 -15.96
N ILE A 56 -7.48 25.57 -17.09
CA ILE A 56 -7.60 24.12 -17.37
C ILE A 56 -6.80 23.31 -16.37
N ALA A 57 -5.55 23.68 -16.08
CA ALA A 57 -4.71 23.00 -15.10
C ALA A 57 -5.34 23.04 -13.71
N GLY A 58 -5.88 24.19 -13.30
CA GLY A 58 -6.62 24.34 -12.05
C GLY A 58 -7.88 23.46 -11.98
N LEU A 59 -8.65 23.41 -13.07
CA LEU A 59 -9.83 22.55 -13.15
C LEU A 59 -9.46 21.07 -13.05
N VAL A 60 -8.44 20.63 -13.79
CA VAL A 60 -7.93 19.24 -13.73
C VAL A 60 -7.46 18.90 -12.33
N LEU A 61 -6.74 19.80 -11.66
CA LEU A 61 -6.29 19.62 -10.29
C LEU A 61 -7.49 19.48 -9.32
N ILE A 62 -8.49 20.34 -9.43
CA ILE A 62 -9.70 20.27 -8.59
C ILE A 62 -10.43 18.94 -8.80
N VAL A 63 -10.64 18.52 -10.05
CA VAL A 63 -11.29 17.23 -10.36
C VAL A 63 -10.47 16.07 -9.80
N TYR A 64 -9.15 16.10 -9.95
CA TYR A 64 -8.25 15.10 -9.36
C TYR A 64 -8.39 15.02 -7.83
N LEU A 65 -8.39 16.16 -7.15
CA LEU A 65 -8.54 16.22 -5.69
C LEU A 65 -9.92 15.72 -5.24
N LEU A 66 -11.01 16.10 -5.92
CA LEU A 66 -12.36 15.61 -5.63
C LEU A 66 -12.47 14.09 -5.83
N VAL A 67 -11.96 13.56 -6.94
CA VAL A 67 -11.97 12.10 -7.18
C VAL A 67 -11.15 11.38 -6.12
N ARG A 68 -10.02 11.94 -5.71
CA ARG A 68 -9.20 11.40 -4.61
C ARG A 68 -9.97 11.37 -3.29
N GLU A 69 -10.67 12.45 -2.96
CA GLU A 69 -11.45 12.58 -1.72
C GLU A 69 -12.63 11.60 -1.68
N VAL A 70 -13.39 11.52 -2.77
CA VAL A 70 -14.48 10.54 -2.91
C VAL A 70 -13.97 9.12 -2.71
N ARG A 71 -12.85 8.75 -3.35
CA ARG A 71 -12.24 7.42 -3.19
C ARG A 71 -11.76 7.14 -1.76
N LEU A 72 -11.28 8.16 -1.05
CA LEU A 72 -10.89 8.03 0.36
C LEU A 72 -12.12 7.80 1.24
N ASN A 73 -13.18 8.56 1.01
CA ASN A 73 -14.44 8.44 1.76
C ASN A 73 -15.14 7.09 1.51
N GLU A 74 -15.20 6.63 0.25
CA GLU A 74 -15.70 5.28 -0.07
C GLU A 74 -14.90 4.17 0.63
N ARG A 75 -13.57 4.29 0.68
CA ARG A 75 -12.72 3.35 1.39
C ARG A 75 -12.98 3.35 2.89
N GLN A 76 -13.19 4.53 3.48
CA GLN A 76 -13.51 4.67 4.90
C GLN A 76 -14.90 4.12 5.23
N SER A 77 -15.91 4.39 4.39
CA SER A 77 -17.27 3.85 4.54
C SER A 77 -17.28 2.33 4.42
N ASN A 78 -16.60 1.78 3.42
CA ASN A 78 -16.45 0.34 3.24
C ASN A 78 -15.70 -0.30 4.42
N PHE A 79 -14.75 0.41 5.03
CA PHE A 79 -14.09 -0.04 6.27
C PHE A 79 -15.06 -0.20 7.41
N VAL A 80 -15.76 0.87 7.77
CA VAL A 80 -16.72 0.85 8.88
C VAL A 80 -17.77 -0.25 8.66
N SER A 81 -18.28 -0.37 7.44
CA SER A 81 -19.25 -1.39 7.08
C SER A 81 -18.70 -2.81 7.23
N ALA A 82 -17.48 -3.07 6.71
CA ALA A 82 -16.86 -4.40 6.78
C ALA A 82 -16.54 -4.79 8.23
N VAL A 83 -15.93 -3.88 9.01
CA VAL A 83 -15.64 -4.12 10.44
C VAL A 83 -16.92 -4.36 11.22
N THR A 84 -17.94 -3.52 11.00
CA THR A 84 -19.24 -3.68 11.69
C THR A 84 -19.87 -5.03 11.40
N HIS A 85 -19.83 -5.47 10.15
CA HIS A 85 -20.35 -6.79 9.74
C HIS A 85 -19.57 -7.93 10.38
N GLU A 86 -18.24 -7.89 10.34
CA GLU A 86 -17.35 -8.92 10.92
C GLU A 86 -17.46 -9.00 12.46
N LEU A 87 -17.79 -7.88 13.13
CA LEU A 87 -18.05 -7.86 14.57
C LEU A 87 -19.46 -8.31 14.92
N LYS A 88 -20.47 -7.94 14.11
CA LYS A 88 -21.88 -8.24 14.40
C LYS A 88 -22.18 -9.73 14.35
N THR A 89 -21.56 -10.48 13.44
CA THR A 89 -21.79 -11.91 13.25
C THR A 89 -21.43 -12.73 14.51
N PRO A 90 -20.20 -12.69 15.06
CA PRO A 90 -19.87 -13.44 16.26
C PRO A 90 -20.66 -12.96 17.49
N VAL A 91 -20.97 -11.65 17.60
CA VAL A 91 -21.79 -11.12 18.69
C VAL A 91 -23.22 -11.69 18.64
N ALA A 92 -23.82 -11.78 17.44
CA ALA A 92 -25.15 -12.36 17.28
C ALA A 92 -25.15 -13.88 17.60
N SER A 93 -24.10 -14.58 17.19
CA SER A 93 -23.90 -16.01 17.50
C SER A 93 -23.77 -16.24 19.00
N LEU A 94 -22.90 -15.47 19.66
CA LEU A 94 -22.73 -15.52 21.12
C LEU A 94 -24.05 -15.29 21.88
N LYS A 95 -24.82 -14.27 21.45
CA LYS A 95 -26.13 -13.97 22.05
C LYS A 95 -27.08 -15.15 21.88
N LEU A 96 -27.16 -15.73 20.68
CA LEU A 96 -28.03 -16.87 20.40
C LEU A 96 -27.72 -18.09 21.29
N TYR A 97 -26.41 -18.40 21.45
CA TYR A 97 -25.99 -19.50 22.33
C TYR A 97 -26.31 -19.21 23.78
N LEU A 98 -26.10 -17.99 24.28
CA LEU A 98 -26.47 -17.59 25.63
C LEU A 98 -27.96 -17.69 25.87
N ASP A 99 -28.80 -17.16 24.97
CA ASP A 99 -30.25 -17.23 25.05
C ASP A 99 -30.73 -18.70 25.06
N THR A 100 -30.11 -19.56 24.23
CA THR A 100 -30.42 -20.98 24.17
C THR A 100 -30.09 -21.74 25.45
N LEU A 101 -28.89 -21.41 26.05
CA LEU A 101 -28.45 -22.00 27.33
C LEU A 101 -29.35 -21.57 28.48
N GLN A 102 -29.96 -20.38 28.44
CA GLN A 102 -30.88 -19.89 29.46
C GLN A 102 -32.31 -20.47 29.34
N MET A 103 -32.77 -20.70 28.10
CA MET A 103 -34.13 -21.08 27.82
C MET A 103 -34.37 -22.58 27.86
N ARG A 104 -33.35 -23.44 27.76
CA ARG A 104 -33.49 -24.88 27.61
C ARG A 104 -32.56 -25.66 28.53
N ALA A 105 -33.06 -26.69 29.16
CA ALA A 105 -32.27 -27.75 29.79
C ALA A 105 -31.62 -28.57 28.64
N LEU A 106 -30.34 -28.37 28.38
CA LEU A 106 -29.57 -29.06 27.36
C LEU A 106 -28.76 -30.20 27.98
N PRO A 107 -28.56 -31.32 27.27
CA PRO A 107 -27.58 -32.33 27.65
C PRO A 107 -26.18 -31.72 27.78
N GLU A 108 -25.37 -32.26 28.73
CA GLU A 108 -24.04 -31.70 29.03
C GLU A 108 -23.14 -31.63 27.79
N SER A 109 -23.16 -32.65 26.92
CA SER A 109 -22.38 -32.64 25.66
C SER A 109 -22.74 -31.48 24.74
N ARG A 110 -23.98 -31.07 24.67
CA ARG A 110 -24.44 -29.92 23.89
C ARG A 110 -24.04 -28.60 24.52
N ARG A 111 -24.00 -28.54 25.84
CA ARG A 111 -23.50 -27.35 26.56
C ARG A 111 -22.00 -27.12 26.33
N GLU A 112 -21.23 -28.21 26.36
CA GLU A 112 -19.78 -28.15 26.05
C GLU A 112 -19.51 -27.68 24.61
N ASP A 113 -20.29 -28.19 23.63
CA ASP A 113 -20.20 -27.75 22.24
C ASP A 113 -20.47 -26.23 22.11
N PHE A 114 -21.51 -25.73 22.80
CA PHE A 114 -21.83 -24.30 22.79
C PHE A 114 -20.71 -23.46 23.43
N TYR A 115 -20.16 -23.88 24.56
CA TYR A 115 -19.04 -23.18 25.19
C TYR A 115 -17.80 -23.17 24.28
N ARG A 116 -17.51 -24.25 23.58
CA ARG A 116 -16.41 -24.33 22.62
C ARG A 116 -16.62 -23.32 21.48
N THR A 117 -17.79 -23.33 20.85
CA THR A 117 -18.12 -22.42 19.76
C THR A 117 -18.11 -20.95 20.20
N MET A 118 -18.63 -20.65 21.40
CA MET A 118 -18.58 -19.31 21.97
C MET A 118 -17.14 -18.83 22.19
N ARG A 119 -16.24 -19.72 22.63
CA ARG A 119 -14.82 -19.41 22.79
C ARG A 119 -14.17 -19.11 21.43
N GLU A 120 -14.45 -19.90 20.42
CA GLU A 120 -13.97 -19.68 19.04
C GLU A 120 -14.46 -18.33 18.47
N ASP A 121 -15.74 -17.98 18.70
CA ASP A 121 -16.30 -16.68 18.28
C ASP A 121 -15.67 -15.50 19.04
N LEU A 122 -15.35 -15.63 20.35
CA LEU A 122 -14.62 -14.63 21.14
C LEU A 122 -13.19 -14.44 20.61
N ASP A 123 -12.48 -15.53 20.29
CA ASP A 123 -11.12 -15.47 19.76
C ASP A 123 -11.11 -14.79 18.38
N ARG A 124 -12.12 -15.07 17.54
CA ARG A 124 -12.33 -14.39 16.26
C ARG A 124 -12.60 -12.89 16.42
N LEU A 125 -13.42 -12.52 17.42
CA LEU A 125 -13.74 -11.14 17.74
C LEU A 125 -12.45 -10.39 18.17
N ASN A 126 -11.68 -10.96 19.09
CA ASN A 126 -10.42 -10.40 19.54
C ASN A 126 -9.41 -10.23 18.39
N THR A 127 -9.31 -11.21 17.50
CA THR A 127 -8.46 -11.13 16.30
C THR A 127 -8.91 -9.99 15.39
N THR A 128 -10.21 -9.81 15.19
CA THR A 128 -10.75 -8.72 14.37
C THR A 128 -10.45 -7.36 14.98
N ILE A 129 -10.65 -7.18 16.29
CA ILE A 129 -10.32 -5.94 17.02
C ILE A 129 -8.83 -5.63 16.89
N ASN A 130 -7.96 -6.61 17.16
CA ASN A 130 -6.51 -6.43 17.05
C ASN A 130 -6.07 -6.05 15.64
N ASN A 131 -6.66 -6.65 14.61
CA ASN A 131 -6.37 -6.29 13.23
C ASN A 131 -6.78 -4.85 12.90
N VAL A 132 -7.91 -4.36 13.43
CA VAL A 132 -8.35 -2.97 13.27
C VAL A 132 -7.39 -2.01 13.97
N LEU A 133 -7.01 -2.31 15.21
CA LEU A 133 -6.06 -1.52 15.99
C LEU A 133 -4.68 -1.48 15.31
N ASN A 134 -4.17 -2.63 14.89
CA ASN A 134 -2.88 -2.73 14.18
C ASN A 134 -2.92 -1.97 12.85
N ALA A 135 -4.01 -2.07 12.08
CA ALA A 135 -4.17 -1.31 10.85
C ALA A 135 -4.18 0.20 11.10
N ALA A 136 -4.74 0.67 12.21
CA ALA A 136 -4.70 2.08 12.61
C ALA A 136 -3.31 2.50 13.12
N MET A 137 -2.64 1.64 13.91
CA MET A 137 -1.35 1.94 14.52
C MET A 137 -0.20 2.01 13.50
N TYR A 138 -0.16 1.07 12.54
CA TYR A 138 0.95 0.97 11.58
C TYR A 138 0.73 1.75 10.29
N THR A 139 -0.40 2.46 10.13
CA THR A 139 -0.65 3.25 8.93
C THR A 139 0.28 4.46 8.88
N ASP A 140 1.09 4.51 7.79
CA ASP A 140 2.02 5.61 7.47
C ASP A 140 2.93 6.05 8.63
N ARG A 141 3.17 5.17 9.61
CA ARG A 141 4.10 5.41 10.71
C ARG A 141 5.49 4.87 10.35
N PRO A 142 6.51 5.73 10.25
CA PRO A 142 7.89 5.27 10.21
C PRO A 142 8.28 4.68 11.59
N VAL A 143 9.17 3.71 11.60
CA VAL A 143 9.77 3.22 12.84
C VAL A 143 10.64 4.34 13.43
N VAL A 144 10.27 4.81 14.62
CA VAL A 144 10.90 6.00 15.24
C VAL A 144 12.22 5.65 15.91
N ASP A 145 12.28 4.50 16.60
CA ASP A 145 13.46 4.02 17.32
C ASP A 145 13.71 2.54 17.02
N PRO A 146 14.36 2.22 15.87
CA PRO A 146 14.60 0.84 15.49
C PRO A 146 15.63 0.18 16.40
N GLN A 147 15.23 -0.86 17.10
CA GLN A 147 16.07 -1.68 17.97
C GLN A 147 16.70 -2.86 17.21
N PRO A 148 17.82 -3.45 17.69
CA PRO A 148 18.32 -4.69 17.13
C PRO A 148 17.30 -5.84 17.30
N VAL A 149 16.91 -6.47 16.19
CA VAL A 149 15.94 -7.58 16.14
C VAL A 149 16.58 -8.74 15.43
N ASP A 150 16.52 -9.94 16.00
CA ASP A 150 16.88 -11.18 15.32
C ASP A 150 15.68 -11.70 14.51
N LEU A 151 15.66 -11.41 13.22
CA LEU A 151 14.59 -11.80 12.30
C LEU A 151 14.45 -13.32 12.20
N ALA A 152 15.55 -14.06 12.14
CA ALA A 152 15.50 -15.51 12.02
C ALA A 152 14.85 -16.16 13.25
N ARG A 153 15.19 -15.68 14.42
CA ARG A 153 14.58 -16.13 15.70
C ARG A 153 13.11 -15.74 15.78
N LEU A 154 12.78 -14.52 15.40
CA LEU A 154 11.40 -13.99 15.38
C LEU A 154 10.52 -14.84 14.46
N VAL A 155 10.99 -15.14 13.23
CA VAL A 155 10.23 -15.94 12.25
C VAL A 155 10.02 -17.36 12.75
N ARG A 156 11.06 -18.04 13.31
CA ARG A 156 10.90 -19.38 13.89
C ARG A 156 9.85 -19.40 15.00
N ARG A 157 9.91 -18.43 15.91
CA ARG A 157 8.92 -18.31 16.99
C ARG A 157 7.50 -18.09 16.43
N ALA A 158 7.35 -17.26 15.39
CA ALA A 158 6.06 -17.03 14.76
C ALA A 158 5.52 -18.30 14.06
N VAL A 159 6.39 -19.11 13.42
CA VAL A 159 6.02 -20.41 12.87
C VAL A 159 5.52 -21.35 13.96
N ASP A 160 6.23 -21.47 15.08
CA ASP A 160 5.82 -22.33 16.18
C ASP A 160 4.50 -21.87 16.81
N LEU A 161 4.31 -20.57 16.97
CA LEU A 161 3.07 -19.98 17.49
C LEU A 161 1.88 -20.25 16.55
N THR A 162 2.06 -20.05 15.24
CA THR A 162 1.03 -20.30 14.22
C THR A 162 0.68 -21.79 14.19
N ARG A 163 1.68 -22.68 14.21
CA ARG A 163 1.47 -24.11 14.25
C ARG A 163 0.66 -24.55 15.47
N THR A 164 1.00 -24.04 16.65
CA THR A 164 0.29 -24.35 17.91
C THR A 164 -1.14 -23.82 17.88
N ARG A 165 -1.35 -22.59 17.42
CA ARG A 165 -2.67 -21.95 17.33
C ARG A 165 -3.63 -22.74 16.42
N HIS A 166 -3.13 -23.22 15.28
CA HIS A 166 -3.91 -23.96 14.30
C HIS A 166 -3.84 -25.48 14.49
N GLN A 167 -3.20 -25.98 15.57
CA GLN A 167 -3.03 -27.41 15.90
C GLN A 167 -2.44 -28.23 14.74
N LEU A 168 -1.46 -27.66 14.03
CA LEU A 168 -0.86 -28.25 12.84
C LEU A 168 0.32 -29.15 13.19
N PRO A 169 0.57 -30.24 12.43
CA PRO A 169 1.73 -31.08 12.57
C PRO A 169 3.03 -30.33 12.18
N ARG A 170 4.18 -30.87 12.58
CA ARG A 170 5.47 -30.20 12.33
C ARG A 170 5.78 -30.04 10.85
N GLU A 171 5.40 -31.01 10.05
CA GLU A 171 5.61 -31.08 8.61
C GLU A 171 4.82 -30.03 7.80
N SER A 172 3.88 -29.34 8.44
CA SER A 172 3.11 -28.27 7.77
C SER A 172 3.96 -27.06 7.42
N PHE A 173 5.08 -26.88 8.10
CA PHE A 173 6.00 -25.77 7.86
C PHE A 173 7.40 -26.27 7.63
N ALA A 174 7.97 -25.98 6.46
CA ALA A 174 9.38 -26.15 6.16
C ALA A 174 10.10 -24.81 6.35
N TYR A 175 11.01 -24.74 7.32
CA TYR A 175 11.80 -23.54 7.58
C TYR A 175 13.21 -23.71 7.03
N ALA A 176 13.69 -22.72 6.26
CA ALA A 176 15.05 -22.60 5.78
C ALA A 176 15.62 -21.21 6.12
N GLY A 177 16.79 -21.15 6.71
CA GLY A 177 17.44 -19.89 7.05
C GLY A 177 18.56 -20.05 8.07
N PRO A 178 19.30 -18.95 8.33
CA PRO A 178 20.40 -18.95 9.28
C PRO A 178 19.89 -19.12 10.72
N GLU A 179 20.80 -19.42 11.62
CA GLU A 179 20.48 -19.50 13.04
C GLU A 179 20.12 -18.13 13.62
N SER A 180 20.78 -17.06 13.17
CA SER A 180 20.53 -15.68 13.55
C SER A 180 20.70 -14.77 12.34
N LEU A 181 19.80 -13.80 12.19
CA LEU A 181 19.88 -12.73 11.20
C LEU A 181 19.37 -11.44 11.86
N ARG A 182 20.29 -10.55 12.18
CA ARG A 182 19.96 -9.32 12.90
C ARG A 182 19.75 -8.15 11.96
N LEU A 183 18.73 -7.35 12.24
CA LEU A 183 18.46 -6.07 11.58
C LEU A 183 17.95 -5.05 12.60
N ARG A 184 17.87 -3.77 12.21
CA ARG A 184 17.26 -2.75 13.04
C ARG A 184 15.77 -2.59 12.70
N GLY A 185 14.91 -2.69 13.71
CA GLY A 185 13.47 -2.61 13.49
C GLY A 185 12.66 -2.56 14.78
N ASP A 186 11.34 -2.58 14.61
CA ASP A 186 10.36 -2.77 15.68
C ASP A 186 9.96 -4.24 15.72
N ALA A 187 10.41 -4.95 16.76
CA ALA A 187 10.18 -6.40 16.89
C ALA A 187 8.69 -6.76 16.91
N GLN A 188 7.85 -5.96 17.58
CA GLN A 188 6.42 -6.21 17.70
C GLN A 188 5.69 -6.00 16.37
N ALA A 189 6.04 -4.96 15.65
CA ALA A 189 5.52 -4.70 14.32
C ALA A 189 5.92 -5.81 13.34
N LEU A 190 7.20 -6.20 13.34
CA LEU A 190 7.70 -7.29 12.49
C LEU A 190 7.04 -8.63 12.83
N GLU A 191 6.89 -8.97 14.12
CA GLU A 191 6.17 -10.19 14.54
C GLU A 191 4.72 -10.17 14.03
N THR A 192 4.04 -9.03 14.15
CA THR A 192 2.68 -8.84 13.62
C THR A 192 2.62 -9.08 12.11
N ALA A 193 3.58 -8.56 11.35
CA ALA A 193 3.63 -8.75 9.91
C ALA A 193 3.87 -10.23 9.55
N VAL A 194 4.80 -10.90 10.21
CA VAL A 194 5.11 -12.32 9.99
C VAL A 194 3.91 -13.19 10.31
N LEU A 195 3.25 -12.99 11.46
CA LEU A 195 2.05 -13.74 11.84
C LEU A 195 0.93 -13.55 10.82
N ASN A 196 0.72 -12.34 10.28
CA ASN A 196 -0.28 -12.13 9.23
C ASN A 196 0.04 -12.88 7.92
N LEU A 197 1.31 -13.04 7.55
CA LEU A 197 1.70 -13.83 6.38
C LEU A 197 1.47 -15.33 6.63
N LEU A 198 1.87 -15.85 7.79
CA LEU A 198 1.71 -17.25 8.15
C LEU A 198 0.24 -17.63 8.31
N ASP A 199 -0.56 -16.81 9.00
CA ASP A 199 -2.01 -17.03 9.13
C ASP A 199 -2.71 -17.01 7.77
N ASN A 200 -2.27 -16.15 6.83
CA ASN A 200 -2.79 -16.17 5.46
C ASN A 200 -2.40 -17.46 4.73
N ALA A 201 -1.16 -17.93 4.85
CA ALA A 201 -0.71 -19.17 4.23
C ALA A 201 -1.52 -20.37 4.72
N VAL A 202 -1.78 -20.47 6.03
CA VAL A 202 -2.65 -21.52 6.60
C VAL A 202 -4.09 -21.39 6.12
N LYS A 203 -4.65 -20.18 6.19
CA LYS A 203 -6.03 -19.90 5.88
C LYS A 203 -6.42 -20.21 4.43
N TYR A 204 -5.51 -19.94 3.50
CA TYR A 204 -5.74 -20.14 2.07
C TYR A 204 -5.15 -21.45 1.55
N SER A 205 -4.59 -22.29 2.42
CA SER A 205 -4.23 -23.68 2.10
C SER A 205 -5.48 -24.48 1.73
N LYS A 206 -5.26 -25.56 0.99
CA LYS A 206 -6.29 -26.55 0.65
C LYS A 206 -6.47 -27.58 1.78
N GLU A 207 -6.70 -28.83 1.44
CA GLU A 207 -6.88 -29.93 2.40
C GLU A 207 -5.65 -30.11 3.30
N LYS A 208 -4.45 -29.93 2.78
CA LYS A 208 -3.20 -30.05 3.53
C LYS A 208 -2.50 -28.68 3.60
N VAL A 209 -2.11 -28.30 4.80
CA VAL A 209 -1.30 -27.08 5.02
C VAL A 209 0.16 -27.43 4.75
N GLU A 210 0.73 -26.86 3.70
CA GLU A 210 2.13 -26.96 3.31
C GLU A 210 2.67 -25.56 3.04
N VAL A 211 3.56 -25.07 3.91
CA VAL A 211 4.11 -23.72 3.86
C VAL A 211 5.62 -23.77 3.95
N GLU A 212 6.28 -23.19 2.99
CA GLU A 212 7.73 -22.99 2.98
C GLU A 212 8.06 -21.59 3.47
N VAL A 213 8.94 -21.49 4.46
CA VAL A 213 9.38 -20.21 5.05
C VAL A 213 10.90 -20.12 4.92
N GLU A 214 11.35 -19.16 4.15
CA GLU A 214 12.77 -18.91 3.92
C GLU A 214 13.17 -17.55 4.47
N VAL A 215 14.24 -17.49 5.23
CA VAL A 215 14.87 -16.27 5.74
C VAL A 215 16.31 -16.23 5.28
N GLY A 216 16.73 -15.08 4.77
CA GLY A 216 18.10 -14.92 4.30
C GLY A 216 18.51 -13.45 4.23
N ALA A 217 19.77 -13.22 3.87
CA ALA A 217 20.29 -11.91 3.51
C ALA A 217 20.93 -11.98 2.13
N ASP A 218 20.82 -10.90 1.37
CA ASP A 218 21.54 -10.74 0.12
C ASP A 218 22.88 -10.03 0.33
N GLY A 219 23.71 -9.99 -0.72
CA GLY A 219 25.03 -9.34 -0.68
C GLY A 219 24.99 -7.83 -0.48
N ASP A 220 23.80 -7.20 -0.60
CA ASP A 220 23.60 -5.75 -0.44
C ASP A 220 23.16 -5.38 0.99
N GLY A 221 23.23 -6.31 1.94
CA GLY A 221 22.85 -6.08 3.34
C GLY A 221 21.35 -5.96 3.55
N GLN A 222 20.53 -6.54 2.68
CA GLN A 222 19.09 -6.62 2.83
C GLN A 222 18.68 -8.01 3.32
N ALA A 223 17.81 -8.04 4.34
CA ALA A 223 17.18 -9.27 4.78
C ALA A 223 15.95 -9.57 3.92
N HIS A 224 15.75 -10.82 3.59
CA HIS A 224 14.54 -11.28 2.93
C HIS A 224 13.83 -12.36 3.76
N LEU A 225 12.51 -12.27 3.80
CA LEU A 225 11.61 -13.30 4.30
C LEU A 225 10.69 -13.70 3.14
N ARG A 226 10.72 -14.97 2.78
CA ARG A 226 9.81 -15.53 1.77
C ARG A 226 8.89 -16.55 2.43
N VAL A 227 7.58 -16.39 2.22
CA VAL A 227 6.55 -17.32 2.66
C VAL A 227 5.83 -17.82 1.43
N ARG A 228 5.93 -19.12 1.15
CA ARG A 228 5.28 -19.78 0.01
C ARG A 228 4.24 -20.76 0.50
N ASP A 229 3.03 -20.65 0.02
CA ASP A 229 1.93 -21.57 0.24
C ASP A 229 1.61 -22.38 -1.03
N HIS A 230 1.03 -23.57 -0.86
CA HIS A 230 0.51 -24.42 -1.94
C HIS A 230 -1.02 -24.36 -2.00
N GLY A 231 -1.60 -23.22 -1.61
CA GLY A 231 -3.03 -22.98 -1.48
C GLY A 231 -3.76 -22.71 -2.79
N ILE A 232 -4.88 -22.00 -2.66
CA ILE A 232 -5.79 -21.68 -3.78
C ILE A 232 -5.19 -20.72 -4.82
N GLY A 233 -4.05 -20.08 -4.52
CA GLY A 233 -3.42 -19.11 -5.41
C GLY A 233 -4.32 -17.95 -5.81
N MET A 234 -3.87 -17.15 -6.78
CA MET A 234 -4.63 -15.98 -7.24
C MET A 234 -4.28 -15.58 -8.67
N SER A 235 -5.23 -14.94 -9.37
CA SER A 235 -4.98 -14.41 -10.70
C SER A 235 -4.13 -13.14 -10.65
N ARG A 236 -3.39 -12.84 -11.74
CA ARG A 236 -2.57 -11.63 -11.88
C ARG A 236 -3.34 -10.33 -11.67
N ALA A 237 -4.63 -10.32 -11.99
CA ALA A 237 -5.48 -9.15 -11.80
C ALA A 237 -5.63 -8.76 -10.33
N HIS A 238 -5.60 -9.74 -9.41
CA HIS A 238 -5.75 -9.52 -7.98
C HIS A 238 -4.44 -9.11 -7.29
N LEU A 239 -3.27 -9.57 -7.77
CA LEU A 239 -1.96 -9.35 -7.13
C LEU A 239 -1.67 -7.89 -6.79
N ARG A 240 -2.07 -6.95 -7.66
CA ARG A 240 -1.87 -5.51 -7.44
C ARG A 240 -2.76 -4.89 -6.36
N PHE A 241 -3.83 -5.59 -5.94
CA PHE A 241 -4.82 -5.07 -5.02
C PHE A 241 -4.81 -5.74 -3.65
N ILE A 242 -4.19 -6.93 -3.50
CA ILE A 242 -4.24 -7.72 -2.26
C ILE A 242 -3.67 -7.00 -1.03
N PHE A 243 -2.80 -6.03 -1.23
CA PHE A 243 -2.24 -5.19 -0.17
C PHE A 243 -3.09 -3.95 0.14
N ASN A 244 -4.23 -3.77 -0.55
CA ASN A 244 -5.15 -2.68 -0.23
C ASN A 244 -6.02 -3.07 0.98
N ARG A 245 -6.36 -2.07 1.79
CA ARG A 245 -7.27 -2.28 2.93
C ARG A 245 -8.58 -2.93 2.45
N PHE A 246 -9.05 -3.95 3.19
CA PHE A 246 -10.33 -4.65 2.97
C PHE A 246 -10.48 -5.33 1.62
N TYR A 247 -9.40 -5.44 0.87
CA TYR A 247 -9.44 -6.15 -0.39
C TYR A 247 -9.55 -7.65 -0.14
N ARG A 248 -10.52 -8.28 -0.79
CA ARG A 248 -10.80 -9.72 -0.73
C ARG A 248 -11.16 -10.22 -2.11
N ILE A 249 -10.59 -11.36 -2.50
CA ILE A 249 -10.83 -11.98 -3.80
C ILE A 249 -12.20 -12.63 -3.79
N GLY A 250 -13.06 -12.34 -4.81
CA GLY A 250 -14.28 -13.05 -5.17
C GLY A 250 -15.35 -13.27 -4.08
N ALA A 251 -16.59 -13.52 -4.50
CA ALA A 251 -17.71 -13.80 -3.58
C ALA A 251 -17.61 -15.20 -2.96
N GLU A 252 -17.06 -16.19 -3.66
CA GLU A 252 -16.92 -17.57 -3.18
C GLU A 252 -15.85 -17.68 -2.10
N VAL A 253 -14.68 -17.07 -2.30
CA VAL A 253 -13.60 -17.00 -1.28
C VAL A 253 -14.07 -16.23 -0.04
N ARG A 254 -14.97 -15.26 -0.20
CA ARG A 254 -15.58 -14.53 0.92
C ARG A 254 -16.50 -15.41 1.78
N ARG A 255 -17.16 -16.40 1.19
CA ARG A 255 -18.06 -17.32 1.92
C ARG A 255 -17.31 -18.42 2.66
N SER A 256 -16.23 -18.93 2.07
CA SER A 256 -15.47 -20.06 2.62
C SER A 256 -14.40 -19.65 3.63
N HIS A 257 -13.88 -18.41 3.55
CA HIS A 257 -12.79 -17.94 4.41
C HIS A 257 -13.16 -16.62 5.08
N THR A 258 -13.29 -16.62 6.38
CA THR A 258 -13.58 -15.42 7.20
C THR A 258 -12.35 -14.52 7.28
N GLY A 259 -12.56 -13.18 7.38
CA GLY A 259 -11.46 -12.24 7.63
C GLY A 259 -11.70 -10.83 7.09
N THR A 260 -11.09 -9.86 7.75
CA THR A 260 -11.29 -8.43 7.54
C THR A 260 -10.65 -7.89 6.26
N GLY A 261 -9.73 -8.61 5.61
CA GLY A 261 -8.92 -8.08 4.50
C GLY A 261 -7.89 -7.04 4.95
N LEU A 262 -7.52 -7.04 6.23
CA LEU A 262 -6.53 -6.12 6.81
C LEU A 262 -5.13 -6.72 6.91
N GLY A 263 -4.99 -8.04 6.98
CA GLY A 263 -3.71 -8.69 7.28
C GLY A 263 -2.58 -8.28 6.32
N LEU A 264 -2.77 -8.42 5.01
CA LEU A 264 -1.77 -8.03 4.02
C LEU A 264 -1.53 -6.51 3.96
N PHE A 265 -2.55 -5.70 4.25
CA PHE A 265 -2.37 -4.26 4.40
C PHE A 265 -1.47 -3.93 5.60
N ILE A 266 -1.63 -4.60 6.74
CA ILE A 266 -0.75 -4.47 7.92
C ILE A 266 0.68 -4.85 7.55
N VAL A 267 0.88 -5.99 6.86
CA VAL A 267 2.20 -6.40 6.37
C VAL A 267 2.85 -5.28 5.55
N LYS A 268 2.15 -4.76 4.54
CA LYS A 268 2.65 -3.66 3.71
C LYS A 268 2.98 -2.41 4.51
N SER A 269 2.13 -2.04 5.48
CA SER A 269 2.33 -0.85 6.31
C SER A 269 3.55 -0.98 7.21
N VAL A 270 3.72 -2.13 7.87
CA VAL A 270 4.88 -2.44 8.71
C VAL A 270 6.16 -2.43 7.88
N VAL A 271 6.18 -3.15 6.76
CA VAL A 271 7.35 -3.24 5.88
C VAL A 271 7.75 -1.86 5.34
N LYS A 272 6.77 -1.05 4.92
CA LYS A 272 6.99 0.34 4.49
C LYS A 272 7.55 1.21 5.64
N GLY A 273 7.05 1.05 6.86
CA GLY A 273 7.55 1.73 8.05
C GLY A 273 9.03 1.42 8.34
N HIS A 274 9.48 0.22 7.99
CA HIS A 274 10.88 -0.24 8.04
C HIS A 274 11.69 0.10 6.78
N LYS A 275 11.16 0.92 5.87
CA LYS A 275 11.78 1.28 4.57
C LYS A 275 12.04 0.07 3.65
N GLY A 276 11.31 -1.02 3.87
CA GLY A 276 11.38 -2.25 3.10
C GLY A 276 10.37 -2.29 1.96
N THR A 277 10.34 -3.42 1.25
CA THR A 277 9.38 -3.71 0.18
C THR A 277 8.71 -5.06 0.40
N VAL A 278 7.47 -5.18 -0.06
CA VAL A 278 6.74 -6.45 -0.07
C VAL A 278 6.18 -6.72 -1.46
N ALA A 279 6.39 -7.93 -1.94
CA ALA A 279 5.89 -8.42 -3.22
C ALA A 279 5.06 -9.70 -3.00
N ALA A 280 4.18 -9.99 -3.95
CA ALA A 280 3.43 -11.23 -3.99
C ALA A 280 3.40 -11.76 -5.42
N GLU A 281 3.58 -13.07 -5.54
CA GLU A 281 3.58 -13.81 -6.79
C GLU A 281 2.65 -15.01 -6.69
N SER A 282 1.97 -15.33 -7.78
CA SER A 282 1.19 -16.56 -7.95
C SER A 282 1.17 -16.94 -9.41
N ALA A 283 1.36 -18.22 -9.69
CA ALA A 283 1.28 -18.76 -11.04
C ALA A 283 -0.17 -18.87 -11.56
N GLY A 284 -1.16 -18.54 -10.72
CA GLY A 284 -2.58 -18.56 -11.04
C GLY A 284 -3.40 -19.30 -9.98
N PRO A 285 -4.72 -19.43 -10.21
CA PRO A 285 -5.58 -20.22 -9.35
C PRO A 285 -5.03 -21.65 -9.18
N ASP A 286 -5.16 -22.17 -7.96
CA ASP A 286 -4.72 -23.50 -7.55
C ASP A 286 -3.20 -23.78 -7.60
N ARG A 287 -2.40 -22.74 -7.75
CA ARG A 287 -0.93 -22.83 -7.86
C ARG A 287 -0.19 -22.26 -6.65
N GLY A 288 -0.92 -21.94 -5.55
CA GLY A 288 -0.36 -21.31 -4.38
C GLY A 288 0.09 -19.88 -4.61
N SER A 289 0.69 -19.28 -3.59
CA SER A 289 1.23 -17.92 -3.63
C SER A 289 2.56 -17.85 -2.90
N THR A 290 3.39 -16.88 -3.29
CA THR A 290 4.65 -16.56 -2.64
C THR A 290 4.64 -15.10 -2.24
N PHE A 291 4.90 -14.82 -0.97
CA PHE A 291 5.05 -13.47 -0.44
C PHE A 291 6.51 -13.26 -0.08
N THR A 292 7.12 -12.21 -0.62
CA THR A 292 8.51 -11.84 -0.35
C THR A 292 8.54 -10.48 0.32
N VAL A 293 9.12 -10.42 1.51
CA VAL A 293 9.41 -9.18 2.26
C VAL A 293 10.90 -8.94 2.21
N THR A 294 11.30 -7.73 1.85
CA THR A 294 12.70 -7.30 1.86
C THR A 294 12.84 -6.13 2.84
N LEU A 295 13.80 -6.23 3.74
CA LEU A 295 14.05 -5.24 4.80
C LEU A 295 15.51 -4.79 4.73
N PRO A 296 15.79 -3.48 4.77
CA PRO A 296 17.16 -2.97 4.81
C PRO A 296 17.77 -3.10 6.20
N GLY A 297 19.09 -2.96 6.29
CA GLY A 297 19.80 -2.75 7.55
C GLY A 297 20.14 -4.02 8.31
N VAL A 298 20.54 -5.07 7.58
CA VAL A 298 21.18 -6.25 8.19
C VAL A 298 22.40 -5.77 8.97
N ILE A 299 22.44 -6.12 10.24
CA ILE A 299 23.62 -5.92 11.09
C ILE A 299 24.44 -7.20 10.94
N GLU A 300 25.61 -7.11 10.31
CA GLU A 300 26.54 -8.23 10.32
C GLU A 300 26.77 -8.71 11.76
N PRO A 301 26.82 -10.02 12.04
CA PRO A 301 27.26 -10.48 13.33
C PRO A 301 28.62 -9.81 13.58
N ALA A 302 28.77 -9.14 14.74
CA ALA A 302 30.09 -8.66 15.13
C ALA A 302 31.02 -9.86 14.97
N SER A 303 31.91 -9.81 13.98
CA SER A 303 33.01 -10.77 13.86
C SER A 303 33.60 -10.84 15.26
N GLU A 304 33.76 -12.05 15.81
CA GLU A 304 34.49 -12.26 17.05
C GLU A 304 35.88 -11.66 16.85
N ALA A 305 35.95 -10.35 17.07
CA ALA A 305 37.19 -9.61 17.00
C ALA A 305 38.00 -9.95 18.25
N GLY A 306 39.00 -10.77 18.06
CA GLY A 306 40.15 -10.84 18.95
C GLY A 306 39.90 -11.58 20.26
N ALA A 307 40.12 -12.87 20.26
CA ALA A 307 40.74 -13.47 21.43
C ALA A 307 41.96 -12.61 21.80
N PRO A 308 42.13 -12.18 23.07
CA PRO A 308 43.34 -11.49 23.47
C PRO A 308 44.53 -12.46 23.22
N GLU A 309 45.47 -12.01 22.42
CA GLU A 309 46.77 -12.64 22.30
C GLU A 309 47.34 -12.79 23.71
N GLU A 310 47.44 -14.03 24.17
CA GLU A 310 48.14 -14.42 25.38
C GLU A 310 49.60 -14.02 25.22
N VAL A 311 49.97 -12.88 25.82
CA VAL A 311 51.36 -12.46 25.90
C VAL A 311 52.09 -13.45 26.80
N ALA A 312 52.71 -14.41 26.19
CA ALA A 312 53.73 -15.24 26.83
C ALA A 312 54.97 -14.36 27.05
N GLY A 313 55.32 -14.14 28.31
CA GLY A 313 56.54 -13.51 28.81
C GLY A 313 56.90 -14.09 30.12
#